data_17c96f57c9075615bb9cf9d524c2bd5d
#
_entry.id   17c96f57c9075615bb9cf9d524c2bd5d
#
_cell.length_a   1.000
_cell.length_b   1.000
_cell.length_c   1.000
_cell.angle_alpha   90.00
_cell.angle_beta   90.00
_cell.angle_gamma   90.00
#
_symmetry.space_group_name_H-M   'P 1'
#
loop_
_entity.id
_entity.type
_entity.pdbx_description
1 polymer ?
#
loop_
_entity_poly.entity_id
_entity_poly.type
_entity_poly.pdbx_seq_one_letter_code
_entity_poly.pdbx_strand_id
1 'polypeptide(L)'
;VSSLAKQHNKLAAISETGVRVMKKDGSDNEGLLVKNNPVSEAKSGVNWYQKVNDIAKENDMPYYMVWANFSDTNFYVPYKYSDTMGQEMINDFISYYNNEDSVFGNGTNFYGNIDKYAGVKTDNYKDVSGYMVAPFDMDTILKPTVLKASVSNAGEVSFVVKDTAKGKQLTLPAAKGSDGFYTAQLTQKEMDQIGKTDVASITLVADGKELSTITNLSIGKEKDKAPAGVLENFDYYVGSNGLLDAAYGGNSAAGCSSSFTLDQEHKADGTYGAAFHYKLKTTGSEVWTGLVNASLGNTDFSAYNALKFWTKLDGKGQKVVVQIKAGGEEYEVYLTNLAKTEDAYEVTVPFSAFKGKTGGKLSGDALKDVQAFGLWCNSNPAGSAVDVESVLYFDAFKGTTISDAEAAKADADGLIAVKQTSQSGNN
;
A
#
# COMPACT_ATOMS: atom_id res chain seq x y z
N VAL A 1 -10.90 -3.87 -12.48
CA VAL A 1 -11.40 -4.14 -11.12
C VAL A 1 -12.53 -5.17 -11.17
N SER A 2 -13.62 -4.95 -11.95
CA SER A 2 -14.77 -5.87 -12.00
C SER A 2 -14.41 -7.26 -12.51
N SER A 3 -13.54 -7.38 -13.50
CA SER A 3 -13.05 -8.69 -13.98
C SER A 3 -12.31 -9.47 -12.90
N LEU A 4 -11.48 -8.76 -12.11
CA LEU A 4 -10.77 -9.36 -10.98
C LEU A 4 -11.73 -9.77 -9.87
N ALA A 5 -12.71 -8.92 -9.54
CA ALA A 5 -13.73 -9.26 -8.56
C ALA A 5 -14.52 -10.51 -8.97
N LYS A 6 -14.92 -10.61 -10.24
CA LYS A 6 -15.60 -11.80 -10.79
C LYS A 6 -14.73 -13.06 -10.68
N GLN A 7 -13.43 -12.98 -10.97
CA GLN A 7 -12.50 -14.10 -10.80
C GLN A 7 -12.44 -14.61 -9.35
N HIS A 8 -12.59 -13.71 -8.39
CA HIS A 8 -12.60 -14.03 -6.96
C HIS A 8 -14.01 -14.22 -6.38
N ASN A 9 -15.04 -14.30 -7.22
CA ASN A 9 -16.45 -14.38 -6.80
C ASN A 9 -16.84 -13.27 -5.81
N LYS A 10 -16.41 -12.06 -6.10
CA LYS A 10 -16.68 -10.83 -5.34
C LYS A 10 -17.42 -9.82 -6.20
N LEU A 11 -18.07 -8.88 -5.55
CA LEU A 11 -18.58 -7.67 -6.18
C LEU A 11 -17.53 -6.57 -6.12
N ALA A 12 -17.40 -5.83 -7.20
CA ALA A 12 -16.62 -4.59 -7.22
C ALA A 12 -17.53 -3.42 -6.83
N ALA A 13 -16.98 -2.41 -6.20
CA ALA A 13 -17.69 -1.17 -5.92
C ALA A 13 -16.73 0.02 -6.01
N ILE A 14 -17.26 1.21 -6.25
CA ILE A 14 -16.51 2.46 -6.17
C ILE A 14 -16.68 2.98 -4.74
N SER A 15 -15.72 2.70 -3.88
CA SER A 15 -15.82 3.00 -2.45
C SER A 15 -15.68 4.48 -2.10
N GLU A 16 -15.14 5.29 -3.02
CA GLU A 16 -15.01 6.72 -2.90
C GLU A 16 -14.92 7.36 -4.27
N THR A 17 -15.72 8.39 -4.52
CA THR A 17 -15.67 9.18 -5.75
C THR A 17 -16.21 10.58 -5.50
N GLY A 18 -15.94 11.50 -6.40
CA GLY A 18 -16.46 12.86 -6.32
C GLY A 18 -15.97 13.68 -7.50
N VAL A 19 -16.66 14.76 -7.79
CA VAL A 19 -16.26 15.70 -8.82
C VAL A 19 -15.89 17.02 -8.19
N ARG A 20 -14.77 17.57 -8.61
CA ARG A 20 -14.36 18.96 -8.35
C ARG A 20 -14.50 19.77 -9.61
N VAL A 21 -15.09 20.92 -9.49
CA VAL A 21 -15.23 21.84 -10.61
C VAL A 21 -14.02 22.74 -10.64
N MET A 22 -13.32 22.78 -11.78
CA MET A 22 -12.17 23.67 -11.97
C MET A 22 -12.61 25.09 -12.27
N LYS A 23 -12.01 26.06 -11.61
CA LYS A 23 -12.15 27.48 -11.92
C LYS A 23 -11.53 27.79 -13.29
N LYS A 24 -11.89 28.94 -13.87
CA LYS A 24 -11.34 29.41 -15.16
C LYS A 24 -9.83 29.61 -15.16
N ASP A 25 -9.24 29.88 -13.98
CA ASP A 25 -7.80 30.03 -13.77
C ASP A 25 -7.06 28.69 -13.62
N GLY A 26 -7.77 27.56 -13.71
CA GLY A 26 -7.21 26.23 -13.56
C GLY A 26 -7.06 25.76 -12.12
N SER A 27 -7.42 26.57 -11.13
CA SER A 27 -7.45 26.14 -9.73
C SER A 27 -8.71 25.35 -9.41
N ASP A 28 -8.59 24.40 -8.47
CA ASP A 28 -9.73 23.62 -8.00
C ASP A 28 -10.77 24.50 -7.34
N ASN A 29 -12.03 24.23 -7.63
CA ASN A 29 -13.17 24.75 -6.92
C ASN A 29 -13.93 23.59 -6.29
N GLU A 30 -13.82 23.45 -5.00
CA GLU A 30 -14.31 22.29 -4.22
C GLU A 30 -15.82 22.33 -3.97
N GLY A 31 -16.61 22.49 -5.00
CA GLY A 31 -18.05 22.56 -4.89
C GLY A 31 -18.57 23.96 -5.19
N LEU A 32 -18.94 24.20 -6.42
CA LEU A 32 -19.41 25.49 -6.88
C LEU A 32 -20.86 25.73 -6.48
N LEU A 33 -21.11 26.76 -5.70
CA LEU A 33 -22.44 27.31 -5.48
C LEU A 33 -22.80 28.29 -6.59
N VAL A 34 -23.93 28.05 -7.27
CA VAL A 34 -24.43 28.90 -8.34
C VAL A 34 -25.58 29.76 -7.83
N LYS A 35 -25.52 31.05 -8.11
CA LYS A 35 -26.59 31.96 -7.77
C LYS A 35 -27.87 31.59 -8.54
N ASN A 36 -29.01 31.61 -7.80
CA ASN A 36 -30.35 31.28 -8.30
C ASN A 36 -30.55 29.84 -8.76
N ASN A 37 -29.57 29.03 -8.61
CA ASN A 37 -29.60 27.61 -8.92
C ASN A 37 -30.58 27.23 -10.06
N PRO A 38 -30.59 27.88 -11.19
CA PRO A 38 -31.25 27.32 -12.33
C PRO A 38 -30.26 26.38 -12.95
N VAL A 39 -30.68 25.26 -12.95
CA VAL A 39 -30.17 24.11 -13.63
C VAL A 39 -29.70 24.41 -15.06
N SER A 40 -30.34 25.28 -15.76
CA SER A 40 -29.94 25.75 -17.11
C SER A 40 -28.56 26.41 -17.18
N GLU A 41 -27.95 26.73 -16.01
CA GLU A 41 -26.65 27.42 -15.95
C GLU A 41 -25.50 26.53 -15.49
N ALA A 42 -25.73 25.25 -15.19
CA ALA A 42 -24.65 24.30 -14.90
C ALA A 42 -23.70 24.17 -16.09
N LYS A 43 -22.46 24.59 -15.92
CA LYS A 43 -21.51 24.76 -17.04
C LYS A 43 -20.45 23.68 -17.14
N SER A 44 -20.33 22.81 -16.14
CA SER A 44 -19.28 21.78 -16.10
C SER A 44 -19.75 20.52 -15.42
N GLY A 45 -19.23 19.40 -15.81
CA GLY A 45 -19.56 18.09 -15.24
C GLY A 45 -21.03 17.69 -15.35
N VAL A 46 -21.74 18.29 -16.28
CA VAL A 46 -23.21 18.36 -16.37
C VAL A 46 -23.95 17.04 -16.25
N ASN A 47 -23.33 15.93 -16.47
CA ASN A 47 -23.91 14.60 -16.33
C ASN A 47 -22.95 13.62 -15.65
N TRP A 48 -22.23 14.09 -14.65
CA TRP A 48 -21.26 13.29 -13.93
C TRP A 48 -21.91 12.16 -13.13
N TYR A 49 -23.00 12.41 -12.40
CA TYR A 49 -23.72 11.40 -11.64
C TYR A 49 -24.31 10.32 -12.54
N GLN A 50 -24.92 10.71 -13.65
CA GLN A 50 -25.45 9.76 -14.63
C GLN A 50 -24.32 8.92 -15.22
N LYS A 51 -23.19 9.53 -15.62
CA LYS A 51 -22.03 8.78 -16.15
C LYS A 51 -21.44 7.80 -15.16
N VAL A 52 -21.32 8.17 -13.88
CA VAL A 52 -20.82 7.24 -12.86
C VAL A 52 -21.81 6.10 -12.65
N ASN A 53 -23.11 6.39 -12.66
CA ASN A 53 -24.15 5.37 -12.59
C ASN A 53 -24.08 4.39 -13.78
N ASP A 54 -23.93 4.91 -15.00
CA ASP A 54 -23.77 4.09 -16.21
C ASP A 54 -22.52 3.20 -16.13
N ILE A 55 -21.38 3.76 -15.69
CA ILE A 55 -20.14 2.99 -15.47
C ILE A 55 -20.35 1.90 -14.43
N ALA A 56 -21.02 2.21 -13.32
CA ALA A 56 -21.29 1.22 -12.28
C ALA A 56 -22.19 0.09 -12.82
N LYS A 57 -23.24 0.42 -13.56
CA LYS A 57 -24.15 -0.54 -14.22
C LYS A 57 -23.41 -1.41 -15.24
N GLU A 58 -22.68 -0.81 -16.17
CA GLU A 58 -21.93 -1.51 -17.23
C GLU A 58 -20.88 -2.50 -16.65
N ASN A 59 -20.43 -2.25 -15.45
CA ASN A 59 -19.40 -3.05 -14.78
C ASN A 59 -19.94 -3.93 -13.64
N ASP A 60 -21.25 -4.08 -13.50
CA ASP A 60 -21.92 -4.84 -12.43
C ASP A 60 -21.47 -4.43 -11.02
N MET A 61 -21.27 -3.13 -10.80
CA MET A 61 -20.93 -2.56 -9.50
C MET A 61 -22.21 -2.19 -8.74
N PRO A 62 -22.49 -2.79 -7.58
CA PRO A 62 -23.78 -2.63 -6.90
C PRO A 62 -23.97 -1.26 -6.27
N TYR A 63 -22.88 -0.53 -6.01
CA TYR A 63 -22.95 0.82 -5.47
C TYR A 63 -21.68 1.63 -5.78
N TYR A 64 -21.81 2.93 -5.66
CA TYR A 64 -20.69 3.85 -5.51
C TYR A 64 -20.99 4.83 -4.37
N MET A 65 -19.94 5.36 -3.74
CA MET A 65 -20.06 6.31 -2.65
C MET A 65 -19.48 7.65 -3.09
N VAL A 66 -20.32 8.69 -3.05
CA VAL A 66 -19.87 10.05 -3.25
C VAL A 66 -19.30 10.61 -1.96
N TRP A 67 -18.15 11.32 -2.04
CA TRP A 67 -17.49 11.86 -0.87
C TRP A 67 -18.36 12.86 -0.10
N ALA A 68 -18.00 13.12 1.15
CA ALA A 68 -18.81 13.89 2.09
C ALA A 68 -18.79 15.40 1.79
N ASN A 69 -19.85 16.09 2.23
CA ASN A 69 -19.90 17.54 2.27
C ASN A 69 -19.28 18.04 3.59
N PHE A 70 -18.28 18.92 3.51
CA PHE A 70 -17.55 19.44 4.66
C PHE A 70 -17.92 20.91 4.98
N SER A 71 -18.22 21.69 3.95
CA SER A 71 -18.58 23.11 4.08
C SER A 71 -19.37 23.58 2.87
N ASP A 72 -19.78 24.84 2.87
CA ASP A 72 -20.42 25.51 1.74
C ASP A 72 -19.49 25.73 0.53
N THR A 73 -18.19 25.52 0.70
CA THR A 73 -17.18 25.59 -0.37
C THR A 73 -16.49 24.26 -0.66
N ASN A 74 -16.77 23.23 0.15
CA ASN A 74 -16.18 21.90 -0.02
C ASN A 74 -17.27 20.84 0.14
N PHE A 75 -17.96 20.52 -0.95
CA PHE A 75 -19.03 19.53 -0.98
C PHE A 75 -19.09 18.82 -2.34
N TYR A 76 -19.51 17.57 -2.29
CA TYR A 76 -19.54 16.66 -3.42
C TYR A 76 -20.95 16.16 -3.74
N VAL A 77 -21.87 16.25 -2.79
CA VAL A 77 -23.27 15.91 -3.00
C VAL A 77 -24.08 17.18 -3.14
N PRO A 78 -24.87 17.35 -4.22
CA PRO A 78 -25.65 18.55 -4.45
C PRO A 78 -26.65 18.80 -3.32
N TYR A 79 -26.75 20.03 -2.86
CA TYR A 79 -27.78 20.47 -1.94
C TYR A 79 -28.14 21.94 -2.19
N LYS A 80 -29.32 22.33 -1.74
CA LYS A 80 -29.76 23.71 -1.75
C LYS A 80 -29.14 24.43 -0.55
N TYR A 81 -28.18 25.33 -0.81
CA TYR A 81 -27.53 26.11 0.25
C TYR A 81 -28.44 27.21 0.81
N SER A 82 -29.16 27.92 -0.05
CA SER A 82 -30.12 28.95 0.30
C SER A 82 -31.23 29.03 -0.76
N ASP A 83 -32.17 29.95 -0.62
CA ASP A 83 -33.22 30.13 -1.65
C ASP A 83 -32.69 30.64 -3.00
N THR A 84 -31.48 31.18 -3.00
CA THR A 84 -30.83 31.75 -4.20
C THR A 84 -29.54 31.07 -4.61
N MET A 85 -29.07 30.11 -3.83
CA MET A 85 -27.79 29.43 -4.04
C MET A 85 -27.92 27.92 -3.93
N GLY A 86 -27.31 27.20 -4.85
CA GLY A 86 -27.25 25.75 -4.86
C GLY A 86 -26.09 25.24 -5.69
N GLN A 87 -25.82 23.96 -5.63
CA GLN A 87 -24.74 23.34 -6.38
C GLN A 87 -25.10 23.18 -7.86
N GLU A 88 -24.15 23.42 -8.75
CA GLU A 88 -24.39 23.50 -10.21
C GLU A 88 -24.85 22.19 -10.87
N MET A 89 -24.55 21.02 -10.25
CA MET A 89 -24.93 19.71 -10.78
C MET A 89 -26.22 19.16 -10.18
N ILE A 90 -27.05 20.01 -9.59
CA ILE A 90 -28.31 19.58 -8.95
C ILE A 90 -29.23 18.85 -9.93
N ASN A 91 -29.23 19.24 -11.20
CA ASN A 91 -30.06 18.59 -12.22
C ASN A 91 -29.59 17.24 -12.64
N ASP A 92 -28.28 17.10 -12.81
CA ASP A 92 -27.68 15.81 -13.08
C ASP A 92 -27.99 14.85 -11.93
N PHE A 93 -27.88 15.34 -10.68
CA PHE A 93 -28.26 14.55 -9.49
C PHE A 93 -29.76 14.22 -9.47
N ILE A 94 -30.64 15.14 -9.82
CA ILE A 94 -32.10 14.87 -9.91
C ILE A 94 -32.38 13.82 -10.98
N SER A 95 -31.73 13.91 -12.13
CA SER A 95 -31.86 12.90 -13.18
C SER A 95 -31.36 11.53 -12.73
N TYR A 96 -30.23 11.48 -12.02
CA TYR A 96 -29.71 10.26 -11.40
C TYR A 96 -30.67 9.72 -10.32
N TYR A 97 -31.20 10.58 -9.45
CA TYR A 97 -32.16 10.19 -8.41
C TYR A 97 -33.42 9.53 -8.98
N ASN A 98 -33.91 10.03 -10.12
CA ASN A 98 -35.09 9.52 -10.80
C ASN A 98 -34.80 8.40 -11.81
N ASN A 99 -33.55 8.01 -11.97
CA ASN A 99 -33.17 6.92 -12.88
C ASN A 99 -33.69 5.58 -12.31
N GLU A 100 -34.26 4.75 -13.17
CA GLU A 100 -34.82 3.44 -12.78
C GLU A 100 -33.79 2.46 -12.22
N ASP A 101 -32.52 2.63 -12.56
CA ASP A 101 -31.38 1.83 -12.08
C ASP A 101 -30.82 2.37 -10.74
N SER A 102 -31.32 3.48 -10.23
CA SER A 102 -30.84 4.13 -8.99
C SER A 102 -31.72 3.80 -7.80
N VAL A 103 -31.12 3.48 -6.66
CA VAL A 103 -31.82 3.13 -5.44
C VAL A 103 -31.39 4.03 -4.30
N PHE A 104 -32.37 4.72 -3.72
CA PHE A 104 -32.19 5.58 -2.56
C PHE A 104 -32.99 5.08 -1.37
N GLY A 105 -32.45 5.19 -0.17
CA GLY A 105 -33.03 4.62 1.06
C GLY A 105 -34.42 5.14 1.45
N ASN A 106 -34.85 6.27 0.91
CA ASN A 106 -36.16 6.86 1.15
C ASN A 106 -37.18 6.60 0.02
N GLY A 107 -36.77 5.91 -1.04
CA GLY A 107 -37.55 5.91 -2.29
C GLY A 107 -38.42 4.69 -2.52
N THR A 108 -37.97 3.50 -2.16
CA THR A 108 -38.65 2.27 -2.57
C THR A 108 -38.51 1.19 -1.50
N ASN A 109 -39.58 0.49 -1.22
CA ASN A 109 -39.50 -0.74 -0.44
C ASN A 109 -38.88 -1.85 -1.30
N PHE A 110 -37.54 -1.76 -1.46
CA PHE A 110 -36.76 -2.65 -2.29
C PHE A 110 -36.89 -4.10 -1.84
N TYR A 111 -36.99 -4.29 -0.53
CA TYR A 111 -37.15 -5.61 0.09
C TYR A 111 -38.59 -6.10 0.10
N GLY A 112 -39.58 -5.23 -0.11
CA GLY A 112 -40.97 -5.61 -0.23
C GLY A 112 -41.31 -6.39 -1.51
N ASN A 113 -40.40 -6.40 -2.48
CA ASN A 113 -40.52 -7.17 -3.72
C ASN A 113 -39.53 -8.33 -3.81
N ILE A 114 -38.96 -8.74 -2.69
CA ILE A 114 -37.95 -9.82 -2.64
C ILE A 114 -38.47 -11.11 -3.28
N ASP A 115 -39.79 -11.37 -3.21
CA ASP A 115 -40.43 -12.55 -3.85
C ASP A 115 -40.29 -12.52 -5.38
N LYS A 116 -40.11 -11.35 -6.00
CA LYS A 116 -39.83 -11.27 -7.43
C LYS A 116 -38.40 -11.72 -7.75
N TYR A 117 -37.51 -11.62 -6.80
CA TYR A 117 -36.11 -12.05 -6.93
C TYR A 117 -35.88 -13.45 -6.35
N ALA A 118 -36.76 -13.92 -5.44
CA ALA A 118 -36.77 -15.30 -4.96
C ALA A 118 -37.05 -16.32 -6.07
N GLY A 119 -37.50 -15.86 -7.24
CA GLY A 119 -37.72 -16.70 -8.42
C GLY A 119 -36.53 -16.83 -9.35
N VAL A 120 -35.41 -16.17 -9.12
CA VAL A 120 -34.15 -16.56 -9.77
C VAL A 120 -33.69 -17.83 -9.08
N LYS A 121 -34.25 -18.95 -9.53
CA LYS A 121 -33.78 -20.26 -9.11
C LYS A 121 -32.32 -20.35 -9.51
N THR A 122 -31.47 -20.34 -8.51
CA THR A 122 -30.05 -20.67 -8.63
C THR A 122 -29.86 -22.12 -9.08
N ASP A 123 -30.93 -22.89 -9.24
CA ASP A 123 -30.95 -24.28 -9.70
C ASP A 123 -30.28 -24.50 -11.06
N ASN A 124 -30.06 -23.43 -11.83
CA ASN A 124 -29.34 -23.48 -13.10
C ASN A 124 -27.85 -23.11 -13.02
N TYR A 125 -27.40 -22.53 -11.90
CA TYR A 125 -25.99 -22.23 -11.70
C TYR A 125 -25.30 -23.43 -11.05
N LYS A 126 -24.89 -24.36 -11.89
CA LYS A 126 -24.24 -25.62 -11.45
C LYS A 126 -22.72 -25.57 -11.42
N ASP A 127 -22.13 -24.46 -11.84
CA ASP A 127 -20.69 -24.36 -11.88
C ASP A 127 -20.12 -24.29 -10.46
N VAL A 128 -19.10 -25.12 -10.23
CA VAL A 128 -18.31 -25.06 -9.01
C VAL A 128 -17.54 -23.74 -8.97
N SER A 129 -17.77 -22.94 -7.94
CA SER A 129 -17.10 -21.66 -7.74
C SER A 129 -16.76 -21.44 -6.26
N GLY A 130 -15.74 -20.65 -5.99
CA GLY A 130 -15.35 -20.36 -4.61
C GLY A 130 -14.11 -19.48 -4.53
N TYR A 131 -13.83 -19.06 -3.30
CA TYR A 131 -12.69 -18.23 -2.98
C TYR A 131 -12.22 -18.44 -1.53
N MET A 132 -10.95 -18.12 -1.29
CA MET A 132 -10.37 -18.12 0.06
C MET A 132 -10.95 -16.97 0.89
N VAL A 133 -11.29 -17.27 2.14
CA VAL A 133 -11.73 -16.30 3.15
C VAL A 133 -10.61 -16.01 4.15
N ALA A 134 -9.81 -17.02 4.48
CA ALA A 134 -8.63 -16.92 5.34
C ALA A 134 -7.70 -18.10 5.08
N PRO A 135 -6.37 -17.92 5.18
CA PRO A 135 -5.66 -16.66 5.35
C PRO A 135 -5.68 -15.80 4.07
N PHE A 136 -5.02 -14.62 4.09
CA PHE A 136 -4.85 -13.74 2.95
C PHE A 136 -3.46 -13.86 2.32
N ASP A 137 -3.28 -13.33 1.12
CA ASP A 137 -1.95 -13.17 0.54
C ASP A 137 -1.02 -12.44 1.52
N MET A 138 0.24 -12.87 1.59
CA MET A 138 1.29 -12.30 2.44
C MET A 138 1.09 -12.50 3.96
N ASP A 139 0.10 -13.25 4.41
CA ASP A 139 -0.09 -13.55 5.83
C ASP A 139 1.08 -14.36 6.42
N THR A 140 1.36 -14.14 7.70
CA THR A 140 2.32 -14.91 8.48
C THR A 140 1.62 -15.87 9.45
N ILE A 141 1.82 -17.16 9.24
CA ILE A 141 1.22 -18.23 10.03
C ILE A 141 2.26 -18.80 11.01
N LEU A 142 2.18 -18.40 12.28
CA LEU A 142 3.12 -18.81 13.34
C LEU A 142 2.58 -19.91 14.26
N LYS A 143 1.28 -20.17 14.23
CA LYS A 143 0.56 -21.11 15.07
C LYS A 143 -0.54 -21.82 14.29
N PRO A 144 -1.03 -22.97 14.78
CA PRO A 144 -2.17 -23.64 14.16
C PRO A 144 -3.30 -22.68 13.83
N THR A 145 -3.80 -22.74 12.60
CA THR A 145 -4.82 -21.83 12.10
C THR A 145 -5.89 -22.55 11.30
N VAL A 146 -7.04 -21.93 11.19
CA VAL A 146 -8.16 -22.43 10.37
C VAL A 146 -8.07 -21.85 8.98
N LEU A 147 -7.96 -22.71 7.98
CA LEU A 147 -8.16 -22.33 6.59
C LEU A 147 -9.67 -22.25 6.33
N LYS A 148 -10.13 -21.20 5.69
CA LYS A 148 -11.56 -20.95 5.47
C LYS A 148 -11.82 -20.52 4.04
N ALA A 149 -12.85 -21.08 3.42
CA ALA A 149 -13.28 -20.74 2.07
C ALA A 149 -14.80 -20.70 1.94
N SER A 150 -15.28 -19.90 1.01
CA SER A 150 -16.65 -19.94 0.52
C SER A 150 -16.65 -20.73 -0.81
N VAL A 151 -17.44 -21.78 -0.88
CA VAL A 151 -17.54 -22.62 -2.08
C VAL A 151 -19.01 -22.97 -2.34
N SER A 152 -19.42 -22.89 -3.60
CA SER A 152 -20.76 -23.21 -4.07
C SER A 152 -20.71 -24.39 -5.05
N ASN A 153 -21.71 -25.25 -5.00
CA ASN A 153 -21.96 -26.34 -5.94
C ASN A 153 -20.85 -27.41 -5.97
N ALA A 154 -20.10 -27.61 -4.90
CA ALA A 154 -19.06 -28.62 -4.81
C ALA A 154 -19.46 -29.77 -3.87
N GLY A 155 -19.09 -30.99 -4.25
CA GLY A 155 -19.20 -32.19 -3.42
C GLY A 155 -17.99 -32.35 -2.49
N GLU A 156 -16.78 -32.15 -3.01
CA GLU A 156 -15.53 -32.29 -2.27
C GLU A 156 -14.73 -31.00 -2.32
N VAL A 157 -14.26 -30.55 -1.17
CA VAL A 157 -13.42 -29.34 -1.03
C VAL A 157 -12.17 -29.67 -0.24
N SER A 158 -11.03 -29.12 -0.68
CA SER A 158 -9.76 -29.25 0.01
C SER A 158 -8.89 -28.01 -0.17
N PHE A 159 -7.90 -27.87 0.71
CA PHE A 159 -6.83 -26.89 0.58
C PHE A 159 -5.51 -27.59 0.31
N VAL A 160 -4.80 -27.16 -0.72
CA VAL A 160 -3.45 -27.64 -1.04
C VAL A 160 -2.45 -26.60 -0.54
N VAL A 161 -1.74 -26.94 0.51
CA VAL A 161 -0.66 -26.10 1.11
C VAL A 161 0.65 -26.54 0.50
N LYS A 162 1.41 -25.60 -0.07
CA LYS A 162 2.66 -25.89 -0.79
C LYS A 162 3.77 -24.92 -0.41
N ASP A 163 4.96 -25.43 -0.13
CA ASP A 163 6.22 -24.67 -0.19
C ASP A 163 6.66 -24.60 -1.65
N THR A 164 6.56 -23.43 -2.27
CA THR A 164 6.82 -23.27 -3.71
C THR A 164 8.30 -23.38 -4.05
N ALA A 165 9.21 -23.11 -3.10
CA ALA A 165 10.66 -23.23 -3.31
C ALA A 165 11.14 -24.69 -3.22
N LYS A 166 10.61 -25.46 -2.27
CA LYS A 166 11.05 -26.85 -2.01
C LYS A 166 10.14 -27.89 -2.67
N GLY A 167 8.98 -27.48 -3.20
CA GLY A 167 8.00 -28.38 -3.80
C GLY A 167 7.27 -29.30 -2.82
N LYS A 168 7.47 -29.15 -1.52
CA LYS A 168 6.72 -29.89 -0.53
C LYS A 168 5.26 -29.43 -0.52
N GLN A 169 4.33 -30.37 -0.50
CA GLN A 169 2.90 -30.03 -0.44
C GLN A 169 2.13 -31.04 0.42
N LEU A 170 0.99 -30.61 0.90
CA LEU A 170 0.01 -31.45 1.58
C LEU A 170 -1.40 -30.99 1.20
N THR A 171 -2.34 -31.91 1.23
CA THR A 171 -3.75 -31.66 0.94
C THR A 171 -4.55 -31.85 2.23
N LEU A 172 -5.34 -30.83 2.59
CA LEU A 172 -6.19 -30.82 3.76
C LEU A 172 -7.66 -30.88 3.31
N PRO A 173 -8.37 -31.99 3.53
CA PRO A 173 -9.82 -32.06 3.27
C PRO A 173 -10.55 -31.01 4.11
N ALA A 174 -11.52 -30.33 3.52
CA ALA A 174 -12.32 -29.32 4.18
C ALA A 174 -13.73 -29.83 4.48
N ALA A 175 -14.25 -29.46 5.64
CA ALA A 175 -15.62 -29.74 6.05
C ALA A 175 -16.48 -28.47 5.98
N LYS A 176 -17.74 -28.61 5.52
CA LYS A 176 -18.69 -27.51 5.52
C LYS A 176 -19.27 -27.31 6.91
N GLY A 177 -19.10 -26.11 7.44
CA GLY A 177 -19.65 -25.68 8.72
C GLY A 177 -21.13 -25.27 8.63
N SER A 178 -21.76 -25.11 9.79
CA SER A 178 -23.15 -24.60 9.89
C SER A 178 -23.28 -23.15 9.42
N ASP A 179 -22.16 -22.40 9.36
CA ASP A 179 -22.08 -21.03 8.82
C ASP A 179 -21.98 -21.01 7.28
N GLY A 180 -22.01 -22.18 6.64
CA GLY A 180 -21.95 -22.34 5.19
C GLY A 180 -20.54 -22.32 4.58
N PHE A 181 -19.52 -22.02 5.38
CA PHE A 181 -18.13 -22.03 4.89
C PHE A 181 -17.50 -23.42 5.00
N TYR A 182 -16.53 -23.67 4.14
CA TYR A 182 -15.66 -24.84 4.22
C TYR A 182 -14.40 -24.50 5.02
N THR A 183 -14.04 -25.37 5.96
CA THR A 183 -12.89 -25.16 6.83
C THR A 183 -12.01 -26.41 6.92
N ALA A 184 -10.71 -26.19 7.05
CA ALA A 184 -9.75 -27.22 7.44
C ALA A 184 -8.76 -26.65 8.48
N GLN A 185 -8.29 -27.48 9.37
CA GLN A 185 -7.30 -27.08 10.37
C GLN A 185 -5.89 -27.31 9.82
N LEU A 186 -5.10 -26.26 9.68
CA LEU A 186 -3.66 -26.36 9.49
C LEU A 186 -3.03 -26.48 10.89
N THR A 187 -2.77 -27.70 11.34
CA THR A 187 -2.25 -27.99 12.69
C THR A 187 -0.73 -27.82 12.74
N GLN A 188 -0.13 -27.87 13.95
CA GLN A 188 1.32 -27.84 14.10
C GLN A 188 1.99 -28.97 13.32
N LYS A 189 1.38 -30.16 13.27
CA LYS A 189 1.92 -31.31 12.53
C LYS A 189 2.02 -31.01 11.02
N GLU A 190 0.99 -30.44 10.43
CA GLU A 190 1.01 -30.05 9.00
C GLU A 190 1.99 -28.91 8.75
N MET A 191 2.07 -27.92 9.64
CA MET A 191 3.07 -26.86 9.56
C MET A 191 4.50 -27.43 9.61
N ASP A 192 4.77 -28.40 10.49
CA ASP A 192 6.08 -29.07 10.58
C ASP A 192 6.40 -29.91 9.33
N GLN A 193 5.38 -30.52 8.71
CA GLN A 193 5.54 -31.25 7.45
C GLN A 193 5.92 -30.33 6.28
N ILE A 194 5.31 -29.17 6.15
CA ILE A 194 5.70 -28.15 5.18
C ILE A 194 7.09 -27.60 5.53
N GLY A 195 7.32 -27.36 6.81
CA GLY A 195 8.52 -26.73 7.34
C GLY A 195 8.49 -25.20 7.25
N LYS A 196 9.51 -24.57 7.83
CA LYS A 196 9.61 -23.10 7.79
C LYS A 196 9.85 -22.62 6.36
N THR A 197 8.98 -21.74 5.88
CA THR A 197 9.03 -21.16 4.54
C THR A 197 8.41 -19.76 4.53
N ASP A 198 8.84 -18.92 3.62
CA ASP A 198 8.31 -17.58 3.35
C ASP A 198 7.70 -17.44 1.94
N VAL A 199 7.62 -18.55 1.22
CA VAL A 199 7.08 -18.64 -0.13
C VAL A 199 6.02 -19.73 -0.23
N ALA A 200 5.20 -19.89 0.80
CA ALA A 200 4.10 -20.83 0.75
C ALA A 200 2.94 -20.29 -0.10
N SER A 201 2.20 -21.22 -0.68
CA SER A 201 0.91 -20.97 -1.30
C SER A 201 -0.16 -21.89 -0.72
N ILE A 202 -1.41 -21.43 -0.74
CA ILE A 202 -2.57 -22.26 -0.42
C ILE A 202 -3.55 -22.16 -1.58
N THR A 203 -3.83 -23.30 -2.21
CA THR A 203 -4.80 -23.41 -3.31
C THR A 203 -6.06 -24.06 -2.80
N LEU A 204 -7.20 -23.40 -3.03
CA LEU A 204 -8.52 -23.96 -2.82
C LEU A 204 -8.87 -24.84 -4.03
N VAL A 205 -9.17 -26.09 -3.76
CA VAL A 205 -9.57 -27.07 -4.77
C VAL A 205 -10.97 -27.59 -4.44
N ALA A 206 -11.86 -27.64 -5.43
CA ALA A 206 -13.19 -28.19 -5.29
C ALA A 206 -13.53 -29.08 -6.49
N ASP A 207 -13.96 -30.33 -6.22
CA ASP A 207 -14.25 -31.36 -7.22
C ASP A 207 -13.10 -31.51 -8.25
N GLY A 208 -11.84 -31.45 -7.77
CA GLY A 208 -10.63 -31.53 -8.58
C GLY A 208 -10.26 -30.26 -9.37
N LYS A 209 -11.04 -29.19 -9.27
CA LYS A 209 -10.78 -27.90 -9.92
C LYS A 209 -10.15 -26.91 -8.97
N GLU A 210 -9.04 -26.28 -9.36
CA GLU A 210 -8.46 -25.14 -8.65
C GLU A 210 -9.34 -23.90 -8.83
N LEU A 211 -9.75 -23.29 -7.73
CA LEU A 211 -10.66 -22.13 -7.73
C LEU A 211 -9.96 -20.82 -7.37
N SER A 212 -9.05 -20.87 -6.42
CA SER A 212 -8.37 -19.68 -5.89
C SER A 212 -7.03 -20.10 -5.28
N THR A 213 -6.00 -19.31 -5.48
CA THR A 213 -4.69 -19.52 -4.84
C THR A 213 -4.27 -18.22 -4.18
N ILE A 214 -3.85 -18.31 -2.92
CA ILE A 214 -3.15 -17.25 -2.20
C ILE A 214 -1.67 -17.59 -2.15
N THR A 215 -0.82 -16.58 -2.18
CA THR A 215 0.63 -16.71 -2.36
C THR A 215 1.41 -15.89 -1.33
N ASN A 216 2.73 -16.04 -1.35
CA ASN A 216 3.66 -15.28 -0.51
C ASN A 216 3.38 -15.39 0.99
N LEU A 217 2.87 -16.55 1.42
CA LEU A 217 2.62 -16.83 2.83
C LEU A 217 3.92 -17.22 3.53
N SER A 218 4.12 -16.70 4.74
CA SER A 218 5.14 -17.21 5.67
C SER A 218 4.53 -18.23 6.60
N ILE A 219 5.13 -19.42 6.68
CA ILE A 219 4.74 -20.48 7.64
C ILE A 219 5.91 -20.76 8.57
N GLY A 220 5.72 -20.55 9.87
CA GLY A 220 6.71 -20.80 10.90
C GLY A 220 7.95 -19.90 10.87
N LYS A 221 7.98 -18.88 10.02
CA LYS A 221 8.99 -17.82 10.03
C LYS A 221 8.42 -16.55 10.66
N GLU A 222 9.16 -15.97 11.56
CA GLU A 222 8.83 -14.77 12.30
C GLU A 222 10.01 -13.80 12.21
N LYS A 223 9.70 -12.51 12.14
CA LYS A 223 10.71 -11.45 12.20
C LYS A 223 11.36 -11.43 13.59
N ASP A 224 12.68 -11.37 13.65
CA ASP A 224 13.40 -11.16 14.90
C ASP A 224 13.12 -9.78 15.50
N LYS A 225 13.41 -9.63 16.79
CA LYS A 225 13.31 -8.31 17.42
C LYS A 225 14.43 -7.41 16.92
N ALA A 226 14.07 -6.19 16.53
CA ALA A 226 15.06 -5.18 16.22
C ALA A 226 15.96 -4.90 17.46
N PRO A 227 17.28 -4.91 17.32
CA PRO A 227 18.17 -4.54 18.41
C PRO A 227 17.92 -3.09 18.88
N ALA A 228 18.23 -2.78 20.14
CA ALA A 228 18.03 -1.45 20.68
C ALA A 228 18.78 -0.38 19.84
N GLY A 229 18.10 0.74 19.56
CA GLY A 229 18.62 1.85 18.75
C GLY A 229 18.73 1.57 17.25
N VAL A 230 18.34 0.39 16.78
CA VAL A 230 18.24 0.09 15.34
C VAL A 230 16.90 0.56 14.83
N LEU A 231 16.93 1.40 13.80
CA LEU A 231 15.76 1.85 13.06
C LEU A 231 15.39 0.82 11.99
N GLU A 232 16.41 0.36 11.22
CA GLU A 232 16.28 -0.69 10.21
C GLU A 232 17.65 -1.31 9.91
N ASN A 233 17.74 -2.65 9.85
CA ASN A 233 18.99 -3.34 9.52
C ASN A 233 18.82 -4.54 8.58
N PHE A 234 17.59 -4.84 8.17
CA PHE A 234 17.21 -5.91 7.26
C PHE A 234 17.52 -7.34 7.72
N ASP A 235 18.42 -7.56 8.66
CA ASP A 235 18.75 -8.89 9.19
C ASP A 235 17.60 -9.54 9.96
N TYR A 236 16.82 -8.73 10.68
CA TYR A 236 15.74 -9.26 11.50
C TYR A 236 14.53 -9.77 10.70
N TYR A 237 14.55 -9.64 9.38
CA TYR A 237 13.60 -10.34 8.48
C TYR A 237 13.99 -11.79 8.21
N VAL A 238 15.08 -12.28 8.81
CA VAL A 238 15.58 -13.68 8.80
C VAL A 238 15.66 -14.29 7.41
N GLY A 239 16.05 -13.48 6.42
CA GLY A 239 16.18 -13.87 5.02
C GLY A 239 14.85 -14.06 4.28
N SER A 240 13.77 -13.47 4.80
CA SER A 240 12.44 -13.58 4.23
C SER A 240 12.04 -12.29 3.50
N ASN A 241 12.02 -12.30 2.16
CA ASN A 241 11.45 -11.22 1.38
C ASN A 241 9.94 -11.04 1.66
N GLY A 242 9.21 -12.11 1.98
CA GLY A 242 7.80 -12.01 2.35
C GLY A 242 7.56 -11.22 3.63
N LEU A 243 8.42 -11.40 4.66
CA LEU A 243 8.36 -10.60 5.90
C LEU A 243 8.79 -9.14 5.64
N LEU A 244 9.74 -8.91 4.74
CA LEU A 244 10.16 -7.58 4.33
C LEU A 244 9.03 -6.84 3.58
N ASP A 245 8.43 -7.48 2.59
CA ASP A 245 7.31 -6.92 1.81
C ASP A 245 6.10 -6.59 2.71
N ALA A 246 5.79 -7.47 3.69
CA ALA A 246 4.71 -7.23 4.64
C ALA A 246 4.96 -6.05 5.59
N ALA A 247 6.23 -5.65 5.79
CA ALA A 247 6.58 -4.51 6.64
C ALA A 247 6.51 -3.16 5.92
N TYR A 248 6.61 -3.16 4.60
CA TYR A 248 6.71 -1.93 3.81
C TYR A 248 5.50 -1.70 2.91
N GLY A 249 4.90 -0.52 3.03
CA GLY A 249 3.89 -0.02 2.09
C GLY A 249 4.53 0.81 0.99
N GLY A 250 4.18 0.54 -0.27
CA GLY A 250 4.63 1.32 -1.42
C GLY A 250 3.68 2.46 -1.78
N ASN A 251 4.25 3.59 -2.22
CA ASN A 251 3.52 4.67 -2.85
C ASN A 251 4.33 5.25 -4.01
N SER A 252 3.67 5.59 -5.12
CA SER A 252 4.36 5.99 -6.36
C SER A 252 3.48 6.85 -7.24
N ALA A 253 4.10 7.78 -7.96
CA ALA A 253 3.44 8.48 -9.07
C ALA A 253 3.11 7.50 -10.21
N ALA A 254 2.16 7.88 -11.06
CA ALA A 254 1.73 7.06 -12.18
C ALA A 254 2.91 6.66 -13.09
N GLY A 255 3.03 5.37 -13.38
CA GLY A 255 4.13 4.80 -14.19
C GLY A 255 5.44 4.56 -13.43
N CYS A 256 5.54 5.00 -12.17
CA CYS A 256 6.65 4.72 -11.27
C CYS A 256 6.36 3.51 -10.38
N SER A 257 7.40 2.87 -9.87
CA SER A 257 7.27 1.76 -8.91
C SER A 257 8.54 1.55 -8.11
N SER A 258 8.40 0.95 -6.93
CA SER A 258 9.55 0.47 -6.15
C SER A 258 9.23 -0.82 -5.40
N SER A 259 10.27 -1.58 -5.08
CA SER A 259 10.20 -2.78 -4.24
C SER A 259 11.53 -2.98 -3.51
N PHE A 260 11.49 -3.74 -2.42
CA PHE A 260 12.69 -4.22 -1.74
C PHE A 260 12.94 -5.69 -2.03
N THR A 261 14.23 -6.06 -2.02
CA THR A 261 14.68 -7.44 -1.82
C THR A 261 15.84 -7.45 -0.83
N LEU A 262 15.94 -8.50 -0.02
CA LEU A 262 17.10 -8.73 0.82
C LEU A 262 18.32 -9.06 -0.05
N ASP A 263 19.45 -8.44 0.25
CA ASP A 263 20.71 -8.59 -0.50
C ASP A 263 21.82 -9.04 0.44
N GLN A 264 22.59 -10.05 0.03
CA GLN A 264 23.71 -10.58 0.81
C GLN A 264 25.07 -10.01 0.44
N GLU A 265 25.15 -9.32 -0.70
CA GLU A 265 26.43 -8.79 -1.22
C GLU A 265 26.64 -7.33 -0.80
N HIS A 266 25.60 -6.52 -0.86
CA HIS A 266 25.68 -5.08 -0.60
C HIS A 266 25.10 -4.75 0.78
N LYS A 267 25.94 -4.77 1.80
CA LYS A 267 25.60 -4.54 3.21
C LYS A 267 26.74 -3.93 4.00
N ALA A 268 26.43 -3.38 5.15
CA ALA A 268 27.43 -2.87 6.10
C ALA A 268 27.97 -3.96 7.00
N ASP A 269 27.07 -4.72 7.60
CA ASP A 269 27.39 -5.82 8.53
C ASP A 269 26.28 -6.91 8.44
N GLY A 270 26.31 -7.88 9.34
CA GLY A 270 25.30 -8.93 9.39
C GLY A 270 25.26 -9.83 8.14
N THR A 271 24.06 -10.31 7.82
CA THR A 271 23.82 -11.26 6.73
C THR A 271 23.17 -10.58 5.53
N TYR A 272 22.27 -9.61 5.75
CA TYR A 272 21.44 -8.98 4.74
C TYR A 272 21.48 -7.45 4.84
N GLY A 273 21.61 -6.78 3.71
CA GLY A 273 21.15 -5.43 3.48
C GLY A 273 19.89 -5.45 2.61
N ALA A 274 19.45 -4.31 2.09
CA ALA A 274 18.34 -4.21 1.16
C ALA A 274 18.75 -3.61 -0.18
N ALA A 275 18.27 -4.24 -1.25
CA ALA A 275 18.24 -3.70 -2.59
C ALA A 275 16.89 -2.99 -2.81
N PHE A 276 16.91 -1.67 -2.92
CA PHE A 276 15.76 -0.83 -3.28
C PHE A 276 15.70 -0.73 -4.79
N HIS A 277 14.89 -1.55 -5.41
CA HIS A 277 14.60 -1.49 -6.84
C HIS A 277 13.64 -0.34 -7.09
N TYR A 278 13.94 0.51 -8.07
CA TYR A 278 13.05 1.60 -8.44
C TYR A 278 12.92 1.74 -9.95
N LYS A 279 11.77 2.21 -10.36
CA LYS A 279 11.46 2.64 -11.71
C LYS A 279 10.83 4.02 -11.65
N LEU A 280 11.43 4.96 -12.34
CA LEU A 280 10.86 6.30 -12.57
C LEU A 280 10.53 6.43 -14.04
N LYS A 281 9.30 6.87 -14.30
CA LYS A 281 8.83 7.11 -15.67
C LYS A 281 7.96 8.35 -15.69
N THR A 282 8.26 9.27 -16.58
CA THR A 282 7.44 10.46 -16.77
C THR A 282 6.16 10.09 -17.49
N THR A 283 5.05 10.19 -16.78
CA THR A 283 3.68 10.03 -17.32
C THR A 283 2.81 11.25 -17.03
N GLY A 284 3.29 12.16 -16.18
CA GLY A 284 2.62 13.38 -15.74
C GLY A 284 3.64 14.37 -15.18
N SER A 285 3.19 15.29 -14.34
CA SER A 285 4.03 16.30 -13.70
C SER A 285 4.81 15.77 -12.48
N GLU A 286 4.46 14.60 -11.97
CA GLU A 286 5.08 13.99 -10.79
C GLU A 286 5.84 12.72 -11.17
N VAL A 287 7.06 12.59 -10.67
CA VAL A 287 7.94 11.44 -10.94
C VAL A 287 8.67 11.06 -9.65
N TRP A 288 8.05 10.14 -8.90
CA TRP A 288 8.58 9.68 -7.63
C TRP A 288 8.04 8.29 -7.27
N THR A 289 8.77 7.57 -6.41
CA THR A 289 8.38 6.29 -5.83
C THR A 289 9.05 6.11 -4.47
N GLY A 290 8.43 5.35 -3.58
CA GLY A 290 9.02 5.05 -2.29
C GLY A 290 8.33 3.94 -1.52
N LEU A 291 9.00 3.51 -0.48
CA LEU A 291 8.57 2.46 0.44
C LEU A 291 8.67 2.96 1.88
N VAL A 292 7.64 2.70 2.66
CA VAL A 292 7.52 3.16 4.06
C VAL A 292 7.18 2.01 4.98
N ASN A 293 7.96 1.86 6.05
CA ASN A 293 7.67 0.97 7.17
C ASN A 293 7.06 1.78 8.32
N ALA A 294 5.81 1.51 8.67
CA ALA A 294 5.09 2.08 9.81
C ALA A 294 5.00 1.12 11.02
N SER A 295 5.69 -0.04 10.96
CA SER A 295 5.71 -1.08 12.00
C SER A 295 7.12 -1.27 12.54
N LEU A 296 7.72 -0.19 13.03
CA LEU A 296 9.09 -0.16 13.53
C LEU A 296 9.26 -1.01 14.80
N GLY A 297 10.43 -1.64 14.93
CA GLY A 297 10.78 -2.38 16.14
C GLY A 297 11.20 -1.49 17.32
N ASN A 298 11.70 -0.29 17.04
CA ASN A 298 12.03 0.74 18.03
C ASN A 298 11.42 2.07 17.61
N THR A 299 10.86 2.79 18.55
CA THR A 299 10.19 4.09 18.32
C THR A 299 10.81 5.24 19.12
N ASP A 300 11.63 4.96 20.13
CA ASP A 300 12.31 5.99 20.94
C ASP A 300 13.79 6.10 20.56
N PHE A 301 14.12 7.21 19.93
CA PHE A 301 15.48 7.58 19.53
C PHE A 301 15.99 8.82 20.28
N SER A 302 15.32 9.24 21.35
CA SER A 302 15.68 10.45 22.13
C SER A 302 17.04 10.37 22.82
N ALA A 303 17.61 9.16 22.99
CA ALA A 303 18.97 8.97 23.53
C ALA A 303 20.08 9.26 22.50
N TYR A 304 19.73 9.51 21.24
CA TYR A 304 20.68 9.73 20.14
C TYR A 304 20.51 11.14 19.57
N ASN A 305 21.55 11.65 18.90
CA ASN A 305 21.50 12.93 18.21
C ASN A 305 21.76 12.85 16.71
N ALA A 306 22.02 11.64 16.18
CA ALA A 306 22.25 11.40 14.76
C ALA A 306 21.73 10.02 14.34
N LEU A 307 21.43 9.88 13.04
CA LEU A 307 21.20 8.61 12.36
C LEU A 307 22.47 8.22 11.62
N LYS A 308 22.88 6.97 11.74
CA LYS A 308 23.99 6.39 10.99
C LYS A 308 23.49 5.23 10.14
N PHE A 309 23.94 5.13 8.89
CA PHE A 309 23.58 4.04 7.98
C PHE A 309 24.66 3.83 6.91
N TRP A 310 24.57 2.73 6.19
CA TRP A 310 25.37 2.43 5.02
C TRP A 310 24.52 2.53 3.75
N THR A 311 25.13 2.98 2.64
CA THR A 311 24.46 3.01 1.34
C THR A 311 25.46 2.89 0.19
N LYS A 312 24.99 2.29 -0.91
CA LYS A 312 25.65 2.31 -2.21
C LYS A 312 24.60 2.67 -3.26
N LEU A 313 24.73 3.85 -3.85
CA LEU A 313 23.80 4.37 -4.83
C LEU A 313 24.27 4.05 -6.25
N ASP A 314 23.49 4.40 -7.25
CA ASP A 314 23.66 3.95 -8.64
C ASP A 314 24.32 4.98 -9.58
N GLY A 315 24.76 6.11 -9.05
CA GLY A 315 25.43 7.15 -9.85
C GLY A 315 24.53 7.94 -10.81
N LYS A 316 23.22 7.66 -10.85
CA LYS A 316 22.30 8.28 -11.82
C LYS A 316 21.83 9.69 -11.40
N GLY A 317 22.17 10.13 -10.20
CA GLY A 317 21.92 11.50 -9.73
C GLY A 317 20.46 11.81 -9.41
N GLN A 318 19.63 10.81 -9.17
CA GLN A 318 18.24 11.00 -8.74
C GLN A 318 18.19 11.57 -7.32
N LYS A 319 17.05 12.19 -6.96
CA LYS A 319 16.84 12.68 -5.59
C LYS A 319 16.45 11.52 -4.69
N VAL A 320 17.43 10.93 -4.02
CA VAL A 320 17.23 9.88 -3.04
C VAL A 320 16.93 10.51 -1.68
N VAL A 321 15.88 10.05 -0.99
CA VAL A 321 15.38 10.63 0.25
C VAL A 321 15.33 9.57 1.33
N VAL A 322 15.90 9.90 2.49
CA VAL A 322 15.67 9.19 3.75
C VAL A 322 14.64 9.99 4.56
N GLN A 323 13.53 9.38 4.88
CA GLN A 323 12.41 10.02 5.57
C GLN A 323 12.16 9.35 6.93
N ILE A 324 11.93 10.16 7.94
CA ILE A 324 11.48 9.75 9.28
C ILE A 324 10.18 10.48 9.58
N LYS A 325 9.14 9.76 9.97
CA LYS A 325 7.95 10.35 10.57
C LYS A 325 8.06 10.26 12.07
N ALA A 326 7.96 11.39 12.76
CA ALA A 326 8.10 11.48 14.22
C ALA A 326 7.25 12.62 14.77
N GLY A 327 6.57 12.40 15.90
CA GLY A 327 5.72 13.42 16.52
C GLY A 327 4.62 13.95 15.59
N GLY A 328 4.18 13.14 14.61
CA GLY A 328 3.13 13.50 13.65
C GLY A 328 3.62 14.26 12.40
N GLU A 329 4.90 14.62 12.31
CA GLU A 329 5.49 15.30 11.15
C GLU A 329 6.45 14.38 10.38
N GLU A 330 6.59 14.59 9.07
CA GLU A 330 7.57 13.93 8.22
C GLU A 330 8.80 14.81 8.05
N TYR A 331 9.97 14.21 8.30
CA TYR A 331 11.28 14.84 8.21
C TYR A 331 12.14 14.14 7.18
N GLU A 332 12.82 14.88 6.34
CA GLU A 332 13.57 14.38 5.21
C GLU A 332 15.01 14.85 5.19
N VAL A 333 15.91 13.99 4.75
CA VAL A 333 17.26 14.34 4.30
C VAL A 333 17.49 13.78 2.90
N TYR A 334 18.31 14.47 2.12
CA TYR A 334 18.53 14.18 0.71
C TYR A 334 19.94 13.67 0.48
N LEU A 335 20.07 12.55 -0.23
CA LEU A 335 21.36 11.96 -0.62
C LEU A 335 21.78 12.37 -2.04
N THR A 336 21.37 13.56 -2.50
CA THR A 336 21.47 13.99 -3.90
C THR A 336 22.90 14.00 -4.41
N ASN A 337 23.87 14.38 -3.57
CA ASN A 337 25.28 14.39 -3.98
C ASN A 337 25.88 12.98 -4.01
N LEU A 338 25.51 12.13 -3.06
CA LEU A 338 25.93 10.72 -3.04
C LEU A 338 25.34 9.94 -4.22
N ALA A 339 24.12 10.28 -4.63
CA ALA A 339 23.47 9.65 -5.78
C ALA A 339 24.16 9.87 -7.13
N LYS A 340 25.16 10.74 -7.19
CA LYS A 340 25.99 10.97 -8.39
C LYS A 340 27.19 10.02 -8.52
N THR A 341 27.38 9.13 -7.54
CA THR A 341 28.48 8.16 -7.52
C THR A 341 27.96 6.74 -7.24
N GLU A 342 28.70 5.75 -7.69
CA GLU A 342 28.43 4.33 -7.42
C GLU A 342 29.26 3.80 -6.23
N ASP A 343 29.92 4.69 -5.51
CA ASP A 343 30.71 4.32 -4.34
C ASP A 343 29.83 3.97 -3.15
N ALA A 344 30.33 3.11 -2.28
CA ALA A 344 29.71 2.81 -1.01
C ALA A 344 30.12 3.84 0.06
N TYR A 345 29.18 4.23 0.90
CA TYR A 345 29.42 5.20 1.99
C TYR A 345 28.83 4.72 3.29
N GLU A 346 29.55 4.96 4.38
CA GLU A 346 28.96 5.08 5.69
C GLU A 346 28.54 6.54 5.89
N VAL A 347 27.27 6.76 6.19
CA VAL A 347 26.69 8.10 6.29
C VAL A 347 26.19 8.33 7.72
N THR A 348 26.58 9.46 8.29
CA THR A 348 26.02 9.94 9.57
C THR A 348 25.30 11.26 9.32
N VAL A 349 24.07 11.35 9.82
CA VAL A 349 23.20 12.52 9.66
C VAL A 349 22.74 12.99 11.02
N PRO A 350 23.17 14.19 11.49
CA PRO A 350 22.59 14.79 12.68
C PRO A 350 21.05 14.86 12.54
N PHE A 351 20.29 14.50 13.55
CA PHE A 351 18.82 14.59 13.45
C PHE A 351 18.36 16.03 13.17
N SER A 352 19.10 17.02 13.59
CA SER A 352 18.83 18.44 13.29
C SER A 352 18.99 18.82 11.81
N ALA A 353 19.62 17.96 10.99
CA ALA A 353 19.75 18.16 9.54
C ALA A 353 18.51 17.70 8.78
N PHE A 354 17.69 16.83 9.38
CA PHE A 354 16.41 16.43 8.80
C PHE A 354 15.44 17.62 8.81
N LYS A 355 14.87 17.91 7.65
CA LYS A 355 13.97 19.04 7.44
C LYS A 355 12.52 18.58 7.46
N GLY A 356 11.74 19.13 8.36
CA GLY A 356 10.29 18.88 8.41
C GLY A 356 9.56 19.59 7.27
N LYS A 357 8.48 19.03 6.81
CA LYS A 357 7.63 19.62 5.77
C LYS A 357 7.05 20.98 6.18
N THR A 358 6.85 21.21 7.47
CA THR A 358 6.41 22.51 8.02
C THR A 358 7.58 23.44 8.38
N GLY A 359 8.82 23.04 8.09
CA GLY A 359 10.02 23.81 8.34
C GLY A 359 10.69 23.54 9.69
N GLY A 360 10.17 22.62 10.49
CA GLY A 360 10.77 22.16 11.75
C GLY A 360 12.04 21.33 11.52
N LYS A 361 12.79 21.10 12.61
CA LYS A 361 13.94 20.20 12.65
C LYS A 361 13.60 19.00 13.52
N LEU A 362 14.02 17.81 13.10
CA LEU A 362 13.85 16.61 13.91
C LEU A 362 14.73 16.68 15.16
N SER A 363 14.12 16.77 16.33
CA SER A 363 14.82 16.86 17.62
C SER A 363 13.88 16.65 18.80
N GLY A 364 14.47 16.51 19.99
CA GLY A 364 13.75 16.57 21.26
C GLY A 364 12.63 15.55 21.40
N ASP A 365 11.44 16.03 21.72
CA ASP A 365 10.31 15.16 22.03
C ASP A 365 9.79 14.37 20.81
N ALA A 366 9.98 14.87 19.59
CA ALA A 366 9.62 14.13 18.38
C ALA A 366 10.37 12.80 18.27
N LEU A 367 11.64 12.75 18.70
CA LEU A 367 12.45 11.52 18.69
C LEU A 367 11.98 10.46 19.72
N LYS A 368 11.11 10.80 20.67
CA LYS A 368 10.46 9.82 21.56
C LYS A 368 9.36 9.01 20.87
N ASP A 369 8.86 9.51 19.74
CA ASP A 369 7.75 8.91 18.99
C ASP A 369 8.06 8.88 17.49
N VAL A 370 9.03 8.05 17.10
CA VAL A 370 9.34 7.75 15.71
C VAL A 370 8.30 6.74 15.20
N GLN A 371 7.48 7.16 14.26
CA GLN A 371 6.28 6.46 13.81
C GLN A 371 6.48 5.68 12.51
N ALA A 372 7.37 6.17 11.63
CA ALA A 372 7.66 5.50 10.37
C ALA A 372 9.06 5.85 9.84
N PHE A 373 9.57 4.95 9.01
CA PHE A 373 10.80 5.11 8.25
C PHE A 373 10.52 4.89 6.77
N GLY A 374 11.03 5.74 5.90
CA GLY A 374 10.81 5.66 4.46
C GLY A 374 12.05 5.93 3.62
N LEU A 375 12.15 5.24 2.49
CA LEU A 375 13.12 5.50 1.44
C LEU A 375 12.37 5.86 0.16
N TRP A 376 12.80 6.95 -0.49
CA TRP A 376 12.17 7.47 -1.69
C TRP A 376 13.21 7.78 -2.77
N CYS A 377 12.80 7.63 -4.01
CA CYS A 377 13.56 8.05 -5.18
C CYS A 377 12.68 8.92 -6.07
N ASN A 378 13.12 10.15 -6.30
CA ASN A 378 12.38 11.14 -7.09
C ASN A 378 13.26 11.61 -8.24
N SER A 379 12.65 12.10 -9.32
CA SER A 379 13.40 12.76 -10.39
C SER A 379 14.18 13.98 -9.86
N ASN A 380 15.32 14.28 -10.47
CA ASN A 380 16.14 15.43 -10.12
C ASN A 380 16.56 16.20 -11.39
N PRO A 381 16.11 17.47 -11.57
CA PRO A 381 15.19 18.23 -10.70
C PRO A 381 13.80 17.61 -10.56
N ALA A 382 13.08 17.96 -9.51
CA ALA A 382 11.73 17.46 -9.28
C ALA A 382 10.82 17.70 -10.51
N GLY A 383 10.08 16.66 -10.91
CA GLY A 383 9.21 16.69 -12.08
C GLY A 383 9.94 16.66 -13.43
N SER A 384 11.28 16.57 -13.46
CA SER A 384 12.00 16.44 -14.73
C SER A 384 11.64 15.15 -15.46
N ALA A 385 11.68 15.21 -16.79
CA ALA A 385 11.46 14.03 -17.62
C ALA A 385 12.56 13.00 -17.37
N VAL A 386 12.16 11.78 -17.00
CA VAL A 386 13.08 10.68 -16.73
C VAL A 386 12.42 9.35 -17.10
N ASP A 387 13.22 8.43 -17.62
CA ASP A 387 12.86 7.03 -17.81
C ASP A 387 14.08 6.21 -17.36
N VAL A 388 14.03 5.71 -16.13
CA VAL A 388 15.13 5.00 -15.49
C VAL A 388 14.60 3.88 -14.62
N GLU A 389 15.26 2.74 -14.69
CA GLU A 389 15.06 1.60 -13.80
C GLU A 389 16.43 1.20 -13.24
N SER A 390 16.56 1.09 -11.93
CA SER A 390 17.83 0.83 -11.26
C SER A 390 17.64 0.33 -9.84
N VAL A 391 18.77 0.15 -9.13
CA VAL A 391 18.80 -0.39 -7.77
C VAL A 391 19.70 0.48 -6.89
N LEU A 392 19.26 0.76 -5.68
CA LEU A 392 20.01 1.41 -4.61
C LEU A 392 20.15 0.44 -3.46
N TYR A 393 21.27 0.45 -2.75
CA TYR A 393 21.50 -0.46 -1.64
C TYR A 393 21.61 0.30 -0.33
N PHE A 394 20.98 -0.26 0.71
CA PHE A 394 20.95 0.35 2.03
C PHE A 394 21.10 -0.70 3.13
N ASP A 395 21.69 -0.29 4.25
CA ASP A 395 21.81 -1.14 5.43
C ASP A 395 22.07 -0.35 6.71
N ALA A 396 21.87 -1.00 7.86
CA ALA A 396 22.34 -0.61 9.20
C ALA A 396 21.90 0.79 9.65
N PHE A 397 20.63 1.16 9.43
CA PHE A 397 20.09 2.41 9.99
C PHE A 397 19.97 2.32 11.50
N LYS A 398 20.76 3.11 12.23
CA LYS A 398 20.78 3.11 13.69
C LYS A 398 21.01 4.50 14.28
N GLY A 399 20.42 4.74 15.44
CA GLY A 399 20.71 5.92 16.25
C GLY A 399 22.17 5.90 16.73
N THR A 400 22.81 7.05 16.71
CA THR A 400 24.17 7.22 17.22
C THR A 400 24.29 8.57 17.92
N THR A 401 25.34 8.73 18.75
CA THR A 401 25.67 9.99 19.37
C THR A 401 27.00 10.49 18.80
N ILE A 402 26.98 11.73 18.32
CA ILE A 402 28.17 12.43 17.79
C ILE A 402 28.40 13.71 18.58
N SER A 403 29.66 14.18 18.61
CA SER A 403 30.04 15.45 19.19
C SER A 403 29.66 16.63 18.28
N ASP A 404 29.57 17.84 18.83
CA ASP A 404 29.36 19.06 18.03
C ASP A 404 30.46 19.26 16.98
N ALA A 405 31.69 18.87 17.28
CA ALA A 405 32.81 18.94 16.36
C ALA A 405 32.67 17.94 15.18
N GLU A 406 32.04 16.80 15.39
CA GLU A 406 31.68 15.87 14.31
C GLU A 406 30.50 16.39 13.51
N ALA A 407 29.47 16.89 14.18
CA ALA A 407 28.30 17.46 13.51
C ALA A 407 28.67 18.66 12.61
N ALA A 408 29.67 19.44 13.00
CA ALA A 408 30.19 20.57 12.21
C ALA A 408 30.88 20.15 10.90
N LYS A 409 31.17 18.86 10.69
CA LYS A 409 31.75 18.31 9.43
C LYS A 409 30.67 17.99 8.39
N ALA A 410 29.39 18.14 8.71
CA ALA A 410 28.31 17.87 7.78
C ALA A 410 28.41 18.82 6.57
N ASP A 411 28.18 18.26 5.39
CA ASP A 411 28.13 18.99 4.12
C ASP A 411 26.86 19.86 4.00
N ALA A 412 26.66 20.48 2.85
CA ALA A 412 25.50 21.34 2.58
C ALA A 412 24.15 20.59 2.65
N ASP A 413 24.17 19.27 2.43
CA ASP A 413 23.00 18.39 2.54
C ASP A 413 22.79 17.88 4.00
N GLY A 414 23.70 18.20 4.91
CA GLY A 414 23.69 17.78 6.31
C GLY A 414 24.28 16.38 6.53
N LEU A 415 25.09 15.88 5.59
CA LEU A 415 25.64 14.53 5.61
C LEU A 415 27.11 14.55 6.02
N ILE A 416 27.50 13.59 6.84
CA ILE A 416 28.88 13.24 7.11
C ILE A 416 29.11 11.87 6.46
N ALA A 417 29.62 11.88 5.21
CA ALA A 417 29.78 10.69 4.41
C ALA A 417 31.24 10.24 4.37
N VAL A 418 31.50 8.98 4.73
CA VAL A 418 32.82 8.36 4.68
C VAL A 418 32.80 7.27 3.61
N LYS A 419 33.56 7.49 2.55
CA LYS A 419 33.68 6.51 1.47
C LYS A 419 34.30 5.22 2.01
N GLN A 420 33.62 4.12 1.71
CA GLN A 420 34.10 2.79 2.05
C GLN A 420 34.99 2.28 0.92
N THR A 421 36.26 2.02 1.22
CA THR A 421 37.08 1.25 0.31
C THR A 421 36.63 -0.19 0.32
N SER A 422 36.34 -0.78 -0.84
CA SER A 422 35.96 -2.20 -0.95
C SER A 422 36.96 -3.04 -0.11
N GLN A 423 36.44 -3.73 0.89
CA GLN A 423 37.21 -4.84 1.47
C GLN A 423 37.31 -5.88 0.36
N SER A 424 38.48 -5.94 -0.29
CA SER A 424 38.84 -7.08 -1.11
C SER A 424 38.69 -8.31 -0.22
N GLY A 425 37.78 -9.21 -0.60
CA GLY A 425 37.53 -10.43 0.13
C GLY A 425 38.85 -11.14 0.44
N ASN A 426 39.07 -11.40 1.70
CA ASN A 426 39.93 -12.51 2.09
C ASN A 426 39.04 -13.75 2.21
N ASN A 427 39.34 -14.70 1.34
CA ASN A 427 38.88 -16.08 1.27
C ASN A 427 38.76 -16.79 2.63
#